data_8d44d60b3863dc98cc02749ff27dc7bc
#
_entry.id   8d44d60b3863dc98cc02749ff27dc7bc
#
_cell.length_a   1.000
_cell.length_b   1.000
_cell.length_c   1.000
_cell.angle_alpha   90.00
_cell.angle_beta   90.00
_cell.angle_gamma   90.00
#
_symmetry.space_group_name_H-M   'P 1'
#
loop_
_entity.id
_entity.type
_entity.pdbx_description
1 polymer ?
#
loop_
_entity_poly.entity_id
_entity_poly.type
_entity_poly.pdbx_seq_one_letter_code
_entity_poly.pdbx_strand_id
1 'polypeptide(L)'
;MTTTIAQQVCLQLDNRLAAAEAVLATGGMASPVLAAVVAEFRRKFAKTRPALEGDPAPSQREAVFELEQAADSAKWAALADPGASEQVKLAVVAAHDSICWFKATGGLLDREYAEQDPLAS
;
A
#
# COMPACT_ATOMS: atom_id res chain seq x y z
N MET A 1 3.49 -19.00 15.98
CA MET A 1 2.44 -18.46 15.12
C MET A 1 3.04 -17.95 13.82
N THR A 2 2.43 -18.35 12.74
CA THR A 2 2.94 -17.99 11.41
C THR A 2 2.26 -16.72 10.95
N THR A 3 3.04 -15.68 10.69
CA THR A 3 2.51 -14.44 10.11
C THR A 3 2.27 -14.68 8.63
N THR A 4 1.09 -14.37 8.14
CA THR A 4 0.77 -14.53 6.72
C THR A 4 1.49 -13.46 5.90
N ILE A 5 1.59 -13.70 4.60
CA ILE A 5 2.16 -12.70 3.67
C ILE A 5 1.34 -11.41 3.75
N ALA A 6 0.02 -11.51 3.79
CA ALA A 6 -0.84 -10.34 3.91
C ALA A 6 -0.55 -9.54 5.18
N GLN A 7 -0.38 -10.22 6.31
CA GLN A 7 -0.06 -9.55 7.57
C GLN A 7 1.31 -8.88 7.52
N GLN A 8 2.30 -9.54 6.91
CA GLN A 8 3.64 -8.97 6.76
C GLN A 8 3.61 -7.73 5.88
N VAL A 9 2.90 -7.78 4.77
CA VAL A 9 2.78 -6.62 3.87
C VAL A 9 2.06 -5.48 4.58
N CYS A 10 1.00 -5.77 5.33
CA CYS A 10 0.29 -4.73 6.06
C CYS A 10 1.17 -4.06 7.12
N LEU A 11 1.99 -4.84 7.83
CA LEU A 11 2.93 -4.28 8.80
C LEU A 11 3.98 -3.39 8.09
N GLN A 12 4.50 -3.86 6.97
CA GLN A 12 5.47 -3.10 6.19
C GLN A 12 4.84 -1.81 5.65
N LEU A 13 3.64 -1.91 5.12
CA LEU A 13 2.93 -0.74 4.59
C LEU A 13 2.63 0.26 5.69
N ASP A 14 2.20 -0.21 6.87
CA ASP A 14 1.97 0.64 8.02
C ASP A 14 3.22 1.44 8.39
N ASN A 15 4.36 0.76 8.46
CA ASN A 15 5.63 1.40 8.79
C ASN A 15 6.05 2.42 7.73
N ARG A 16 5.85 2.10 6.46
CA ARG A 16 6.20 3.00 5.36
C ARG A 16 5.31 4.22 5.30
N LEU A 17 4.01 4.06 5.55
CA LEU A 17 3.08 5.18 5.64
C LEU A 17 3.41 6.06 6.84
N ALA A 18 3.72 5.47 7.99
CA ALA A 18 4.11 6.21 9.17
C ALA A 18 5.40 7.02 8.90
N ALA A 19 6.35 6.44 8.18
CA ALA A 19 7.57 7.13 7.81
C ALA A 19 7.28 8.32 6.89
N ALA A 20 6.40 8.15 5.91
CA ALA A 20 6.01 9.25 5.02
C ALA A 20 5.34 10.38 5.79
N GLU A 21 4.43 10.03 6.68
CA GLU A 21 3.75 11.01 7.52
C GLU A 21 4.72 11.77 8.43
N ALA A 22 5.66 11.04 9.02
CA ALA A 22 6.66 11.65 9.91
C ALA A 22 7.53 12.65 9.16
N VAL A 23 7.99 12.31 7.96
CA VAL A 23 8.81 13.22 7.16
C VAL A 23 8.00 14.44 6.75
N LEU A 24 6.75 14.26 6.36
CA LEU A 24 5.87 15.39 6.01
C LEU A 24 5.64 16.31 7.21
N ALA A 25 5.54 15.74 8.41
CA ALA A 25 5.28 16.51 9.62
C ALA A 25 6.49 17.30 10.12
N THR A 26 7.71 16.90 9.76
CA THR A 26 8.92 17.57 10.23
C THR A 26 9.21 18.88 9.51
N GLY A 27 8.28 19.32 8.70
CA GLY A 27 8.43 20.55 7.96
C GLY A 27 9.05 20.30 6.62
N GLY A 28 8.84 21.20 5.72
CA GLY A 28 9.32 21.07 4.38
C GLY A 28 8.43 21.89 3.48
N MET A 29 8.80 21.89 2.23
CA MET A 29 8.13 22.67 1.20
C MET A 29 7.10 21.85 0.44
N ALA A 30 6.73 20.69 0.97
CA ALA A 30 5.75 19.83 0.32
C ALA A 30 4.38 20.51 0.29
N SER A 31 3.68 20.30 -0.82
CA SER A 31 2.35 20.87 -1.05
C SER A 31 1.33 20.30 -0.05
N PRO A 32 0.34 21.10 0.38
CA PRO A 32 -0.79 20.57 1.13
C PRO A 32 -1.54 19.47 0.38
N VAL A 33 -1.51 19.48 -0.95
CA VAL A 33 -2.11 18.42 -1.76
C VAL A 33 -1.42 17.09 -1.49
N LEU A 34 -0.09 17.09 -1.42
CA LEU A 34 0.66 15.86 -1.12
C LEU A 34 0.29 15.32 0.27
N ALA A 35 0.24 16.20 1.26
CA ALA A 35 -0.16 15.78 2.61
C ALA A 35 -1.57 15.19 2.61
N ALA A 36 -2.48 15.78 1.84
CA ALA A 36 -3.86 15.32 1.75
C ALA A 36 -3.96 13.94 1.09
N VAL A 37 -3.21 13.69 0.01
CA VAL A 37 -3.27 12.39 -0.66
C VAL A 37 -2.58 11.29 0.16
N VAL A 38 -1.53 11.63 0.91
CA VAL A 38 -0.91 10.67 1.83
C VAL A 38 -1.87 10.33 2.96
N ALA A 39 -2.56 11.32 3.51
CA ALA A 39 -3.58 11.10 4.54
C ALA A 39 -4.72 10.22 4.00
N GLU A 40 -5.12 10.43 2.75
CA GLU A 40 -6.15 9.59 2.11
C GLU A 40 -5.66 8.16 1.94
N PHE A 41 -4.41 7.98 1.51
CA PHE A 41 -3.80 6.66 1.40
C PHE A 41 -3.82 5.96 2.77
N ARG A 42 -3.43 6.68 3.82
CA ARG A 42 -3.45 6.16 5.20
C ARG A 42 -4.86 5.73 5.61
N ARG A 43 -5.84 6.57 5.32
CA ARG A 43 -7.23 6.31 5.67
C ARG A 43 -7.78 5.10 4.91
N LYS A 44 -7.48 4.99 3.62
CA LYS A 44 -7.88 3.84 2.81
C LYS A 44 -7.22 2.56 3.30
N PHE A 45 -5.97 2.64 3.71
CA PHE A 45 -5.29 1.49 4.30
C PHE A 45 -5.99 1.03 5.58
N ALA A 46 -6.31 1.95 6.47
CA ALA A 46 -7.01 1.60 7.72
C ALA A 46 -8.35 0.94 7.42
N LYS A 47 -9.08 1.45 6.44
CA LYS A 47 -10.37 0.92 6.04
C LYS A 47 -10.26 -0.48 5.41
N THR A 48 -9.28 -0.68 4.56
CA THR A 48 -9.15 -1.90 3.77
C THR A 48 -8.35 -3.00 4.46
N ARG A 49 -7.59 -2.68 5.49
CA ARG A 49 -6.70 -3.62 6.15
C ARG A 49 -7.39 -4.92 6.60
N PRO A 50 -8.58 -4.87 7.22
CA PRO A 50 -9.25 -6.12 7.61
C PRO A 50 -9.52 -7.05 6.42
N ALA A 51 -9.90 -6.48 5.28
CA ALA A 51 -10.14 -7.27 4.08
C ALA A 51 -8.83 -7.80 3.49
N LEU A 52 -7.75 -7.02 3.57
CA LEU A 52 -6.44 -7.45 3.08
C LEU A 52 -5.89 -8.63 3.90
N GLU A 53 -6.11 -8.60 5.21
CA GLU A 53 -5.63 -9.64 6.12
C GLU A 53 -6.59 -10.83 6.23
N GLY A 54 -7.78 -10.70 5.67
CA GLY A 54 -8.80 -11.74 5.72
C GLY A 54 -8.66 -12.78 4.63
N ASP A 55 -9.72 -13.55 4.45
CA ASP A 55 -9.74 -14.58 3.43
C ASP A 55 -9.66 -13.98 2.03
N PRO A 56 -8.93 -14.65 1.10
CA PRO A 56 -8.87 -14.20 -0.28
C PRO A 56 -10.24 -14.37 -0.94
N ALA A 57 -11.01 -13.32 -0.90
CA ALA A 57 -12.36 -13.27 -1.43
C ALA A 57 -12.44 -12.06 -2.37
N PRO A 58 -13.57 -11.89 -3.07
CA PRO A 58 -13.77 -10.67 -3.86
C PRO A 58 -13.51 -9.40 -3.07
N SER A 59 -13.83 -9.40 -1.77
CA SER A 59 -13.57 -8.24 -0.91
C SER A 59 -12.09 -7.89 -0.80
N GLN A 60 -11.20 -8.90 -0.79
CA GLN A 60 -9.76 -8.63 -0.77
C GLN A 60 -9.31 -7.97 -2.08
N ARG A 61 -9.79 -8.44 -3.21
CA ARG A 61 -9.44 -7.86 -4.51
C ARG A 61 -9.95 -6.42 -4.62
N GLU A 62 -11.15 -6.17 -4.15
CA GLU A 62 -11.70 -4.81 -4.13
C GLU A 62 -10.87 -3.90 -3.22
N ALA A 63 -10.46 -4.41 -2.07
CA ALA A 63 -9.62 -3.67 -1.14
C ALA A 63 -8.27 -3.32 -1.76
N VAL A 64 -7.63 -4.28 -2.44
CA VAL A 64 -6.36 -4.05 -3.14
C VAL A 64 -6.54 -2.98 -4.22
N PHE A 65 -7.61 -3.08 -5.00
CA PHE A 65 -7.88 -2.13 -6.07
C PHE A 65 -8.07 -0.71 -5.51
N GLU A 66 -8.88 -0.57 -4.47
CA GLU A 66 -9.15 0.72 -3.84
C GLU A 66 -7.87 1.32 -3.25
N LEU A 67 -7.08 0.48 -2.58
CA LEU A 67 -5.84 0.92 -1.97
C LEU A 67 -4.79 1.29 -3.01
N GLU A 68 -4.72 0.53 -4.10
CA GLU A 68 -3.80 0.81 -5.21
C GLU A 68 -4.10 2.18 -5.82
N GLN A 69 -5.36 2.53 -5.97
CA GLN A 69 -5.73 3.85 -6.50
C GLN A 69 -5.24 4.97 -5.59
N ALA A 70 -5.40 4.80 -4.28
CA ALA A 70 -4.91 5.79 -3.33
C ALA A 70 -3.37 5.87 -3.33
N ALA A 71 -2.71 4.72 -3.47
CA ALA A 71 -1.26 4.64 -3.54
C ALA A 71 -0.73 5.31 -4.81
N ASP A 72 -1.38 5.09 -5.95
CA ASP A 72 -1.01 5.73 -7.21
C ASP A 72 -1.15 7.24 -7.11
N SER A 73 -2.23 7.73 -6.53
CA SER A 73 -2.44 9.15 -6.34
C SER A 73 -1.34 9.77 -5.48
N ALA A 74 -0.97 9.09 -4.40
CA ALA A 74 0.09 9.57 -3.51
C ALA A 74 1.45 9.58 -4.22
N LYS A 75 1.75 8.52 -4.96
CA LYS A 75 3.01 8.43 -5.71
C LYS A 75 3.14 9.56 -6.72
N TRP A 76 2.12 9.76 -7.54
CA TRP A 76 2.16 10.79 -8.56
C TRP A 76 2.22 12.19 -7.95
N ALA A 77 1.50 12.43 -6.86
CA ALA A 77 1.56 13.70 -6.16
C ALA A 77 2.97 13.95 -5.60
N ALA A 78 3.61 12.92 -5.04
CA ALA A 78 4.96 13.07 -4.51
C ALA A 78 5.97 13.37 -5.61
N LEU A 79 5.90 12.63 -6.72
CA LEU A 79 6.83 12.81 -7.83
C LEU A 79 6.65 14.16 -8.53
N ALA A 80 5.44 14.68 -8.55
CA ALA A 80 5.13 15.95 -9.21
C ALA A 80 5.34 17.16 -8.30
N ASP A 81 5.56 16.98 -7.01
CA ASP A 81 5.67 18.07 -6.05
C ASP A 81 7.12 18.57 -6.01
N PRO A 82 7.38 19.80 -6.51
CA PRO A 82 8.75 20.33 -6.51
C PRO A 82 9.27 20.62 -5.11
N GLY A 83 8.38 20.78 -4.13
CA GLY A 83 8.76 21.03 -2.74
C GLY A 83 8.96 19.78 -1.91
N ALA A 84 8.64 18.60 -2.46
CA ALA A 84 8.80 17.35 -1.72
C ALA A 84 10.27 16.96 -1.67
N SER A 85 10.75 16.62 -0.46
CA SER A 85 12.13 16.14 -0.28
C SER A 85 12.27 14.74 -0.86
N GLU A 86 13.52 14.34 -1.12
CA GLU A 86 13.79 12.97 -1.57
C GLU A 86 13.32 11.94 -0.55
N GLN A 87 13.41 12.24 0.74
CA GLN A 87 12.94 11.35 1.79
C GLN A 87 11.44 11.13 1.70
N VAL A 88 10.66 12.18 1.44
CA VAL A 88 9.21 12.06 1.27
C VAL A 88 8.91 11.21 0.05
N LYS A 89 9.56 11.51 -1.07
CA LYS A 89 9.34 10.77 -2.32
C LYS A 89 9.66 9.29 -2.14
N LEU A 90 10.80 8.99 -1.52
CA LEU A 90 11.20 7.59 -1.29
C LEU A 90 10.21 6.87 -0.38
N ALA A 91 9.76 7.52 0.70
CA ALA A 91 8.82 6.92 1.63
C ALA A 91 7.47 6.64 0.96
N VAL A 92 6.96 7.58 0.17
CA VAL A 92 5.68 7.42 -0.52
C VAL A 92 5.78 6.34 -1.59
N VAL A 93 6.86 6.34 -2.37
CA VAL A 93 7.07 5.32 -3.40
C VAL A 93 7.22 3.95 -2.77
N ALA A 94 7.94 3.85 -1.65
CA ALA A 94 8.09 2.58 -0.94
C ALA A 94 6.73 2.04 -0.45
N ALA A 95 5.86 2.93 0.06
CA ALA A 95 4.52 2.53 0.46
C ALA A 95 3.69 2.07 -0.74
N HIS A 96 3.78 2.80 -1.85
CA HIS A 96 3.13 2.40 -3.11
C HIS A 96 3.61 1.03 -3.57
N ASP A 97 4.93 0.80 -3.52
CA ASP A 97 5.51 -0.46 -3.97
C ASP A 97 5.06 -1.63 -3.10
N SER A 98 4.79 -1.40 -1.82
CA SER A 98 4.27 -2.44 -0.93
C SER A 98 2.95 -2.99 -1.44
N ILE A 99 2.02 -2.11 -1.86
CA ILE A 99 0.72 -2.58 -2.34
C ILE A 99 0.83 -3.21 -3.73
N CYS A 100 1.71 -2.70 -4.56
CA CYS A 100 1.97 -3.30 -5.87
C CYS A 100 2.57 -4.69 -5.72
N TRP A 101 3.50 -4.85 -4.79
CA TRP A 101 4.09 -6.16 -4.50
C TRP A 101 3.04 -7.12 -3.96
N PHE A 102 2.16 -6.67 -3.07
CA PHE A 102 1.08 -7.49 -2.55
C PHE A 102 0.17 -7.97 -3.69
N LYS A 103 -0.20 -7.07 -4.59
CA LYS A 103 -1.03 -7.40 -5.74
C LYS A 103 -0.34 -8.43 -6.63
N ALA A 104 0.95 -8.25 -6.89
CA ALA A 104 1.69 -9.10 -7.81
C ALA A 104 2.01 -10.47 -7.23
N THR A 105 2.41 -10.53 -5.95
CA THR A 105 2.89 -11.76 -5.33
C THR A 105 1.86 -12.39 -4.39
N GLY A 106 1.23 -11.59 -3.55
CA GLY A 106 0.23 -12.08 -2.60
C GLY A 106 -0.98 -12.66 -3.30
N GLY A 107 -1.55 -11.89 -4.22
CA GLY A 107 -2.69 -12.33 -5.00
C GLY A 107 -2.34 -13.44 -5.98
N LEU A 108 -1.17 -13.35 -6.60
CA LEU A 108 -0.71 -14.36 -7.53
C LEU A 108 -0.38 -15.68 -6.83
N LEU A 109 0.24 -15.61 -5.66
CA LEU A 109 0.54 -16.84 -4.91
C LEU A 109 -0.73 -17.57 -4.52
N ASP A 110 -1.74 -16.85 -4.08
CA ASP A 110 -3.04 -17.47 -3.78
C ASP A 110 -3.64 -18.10 -5.04
N ARG A 111 -3.50 -17.42 -6.18
CA ARG A 111 -3.99 -17.89 -7.44
C ARG A 111 -3.19 -19.10 -7.94
N GLU A 112 -1.87 -19.05 -7.78
CA GLU A 112 -1.00 -20.16 -8.16
C GLU A 112 -1.26 -21.39 -7.30
N TYR A 113 -1.52 -21.21 -6.02
CA TYR A 113 -1.90 -22.33 -5.17
C TYR A 113 -3.18 -22.99 -5.64
N ALA A 114 -4.16 -22.19 -6.03
CA ALA A 114 -5.42 -22.73 -6.55
C ALA A 114 -5.21 -23.44 -7.88
N GLU A 115 -4.37 -22.90 -8.74
CA GLU A 115 -4.08 -23.46 -10.06
C GLU A 115 -3.14 -24.66 -10.00
N GLN A 116 -2.29 -24.72 -8.99
CA GLN A 116 -1.34 -25.82 -8.80
C GLN A 116 -1.92 -26.97 -8.00
N ASP A 117 -3.13 -26.83 -7.51
CA ASP A 117 -3.83 -27.93 -6.89
C ASP A 117 -3.89 -29.08 -7.88
N PRO A 118 -3.37 -30.26 -7.55
CA PRO A 118 -3.40 -31.40 -8.48
C PRO A 118 -4.78 -31.72 -8.99
N LEU A 119 -5.80 -31.37 -8.23
CA LEU A 119 -7.18 -31.60 -8.60
C LEU A 119 -7.73 -30.51 -9.50
N ALA A 120 -7.06 -29.37 -9.57
CA ALA A 120 -7.45 -28.24 -10.38
C ALA A 120 -6.72 -28.20 -11.72
N SER A 121 -5.65 -28.94 -11.83
CA SER A 121 -4.86 -29.00 -13.04
C SER A 121 -5.35 -30.09 -13.99
#